data_01b31d901caa807922386dee10602714
#
_entry.id   01b31d901caa807922386dee10602714
#
_cell.length_a   1.000
_cell.length_b   1.000
_cell.length_c   1.000
_cell.angle_alpha   90.00
_cell.angle_beta   90.00
_cell.angle_gamma   90.00
#
_symmetry.space_group_name_H-M   'P 1'
#
loop_
_entity.id
_entity.type
_entity.pdbx_description
1 polymer ?
#
loop_
_entity_poly.entity_id
_entity_poly.type
_entity_poly.pdbx_seq_one_letter_code
_entity_poly.pdbx_strand_id
1 'polypeptide(L)'
;VFAALLALLAPCSVVAQQAREDADALSARIDGPPAPIAPAVINRDDGGNATVRAIRLTAPIELDGRLDEAIYQEVLPISGFIQVLPGDGDPATEKTEAWITFDENSIYVGARMWDSAPESEWIANEMRRDIGQLRNNDNFGVAFDTYYDRRNGVFFYINPVGGHSEFQYT
;
A
#
# COMPACT_ATOMS: atom_id res chain seq x y z
N VAL A 1 59.11 -6.03 22.90
CA VAL A 1 57.84 -5.31 23.07
C VAL A 1 56.93 -5.76 21.92
N PHE A 2 56.03 -6.68 22.18
CA PHE A 2 54.99 -7.14 21.24
C PHE A 2 53.72 -6.33 21.52
N ALA A 3 53.26 -5.56 20.57
CA ALA A 3 51.95 -4.92 20.60
C ALA A 3 50.96 -5.83 19.83
N ALA A 4 50.03 -6.40 20.54
CA ALA A 4 48.90 -7.16 19.93
C ALA A 4 47.85 -6.15 19.47
N LEU A 5 47.64 -6.08 18.15
CA LEU A 5 46.52 -5.35 17.54
C LEU A 5 45.31 -6.26 17.54
N LEU A 6 44.39 -6.03 18.47
CA LEU A 6 43.11 -6.71 18.51
C LEU A 6 42.12 -6.00 17.55
N ALA A 7 41.93 -6.53 16.36
CA ALA A 7 40.96 -6.01 15.41
C ALA A 7 39.56 -6.38 15.90
N LEU A 8 38.77 -5.40 16.34
CA LEU A 8 37.31 -5.55 16.57
C LEU A 8 36.59 -5.66 15.23
N LEU A 9 36.38 -6.88 14.77
CA LEU A 9 35.48 -7.19 13.65
C LEU A 9 34.15 -7.68 14.25
N ALA A 10 33.30 -6.77 14.70
CA ALA A 10 31.88 -7.10 14.89
C ALA A 10 31.00 -5.85 15.06
N PRO A 11 30.43 -5.33 13.99
CA PRO A 11 29.08 -4.80 14.13
C PRO A 11 28.09 -5.26 13.07
N CYS A 12 28.51 -5.88 11.96
CA CYS A 12 27.58 -6.19 10.87
C CYS A 12 26.60 -7.35 11.20
N SER A 13 27.05 -8.33 11.96
CA SER A 13 26.20 -9.48 12.32
C SER A 13 25.13 -9.14 13.37
N VAL A 14 25.45 -8.25 14.32
CA VAL A 14 24.50 -7.85 15.37
C VAL A 14 23.36 -7.01 14.79
N VAL A 15 23.66 -6.08 13.87
CA VAL A 15 22.63 -5.27 13.23
C VAL A 15 21.72 -6.13 12.34
N ALA A 16 22.29 -7.10 11.63
CA ALA A 16 21.51 -8.03 10.81
C ALA A 16 20.64 -8.97 11.65
N GLN A 17 21.12 -9.36 12.81
CA GLN A 17 20.36 -10.21 13.75
C GLN A 17 19.22 -9.42 14.39
N GLN A 18 19.49 -8.20 14.85
CA GLN A 18 18.47 -7.31 15.41
C GLN A 18 17.37 -7.02 14.38
N ALA A 19 17.73 -6.71 13.14
CA ALA A 19 16.76 -6.48 12.07
C ALA A 19 15.89 -7.71 11.77
N ARG A 20 16.41 -8.93 11.94
CA ARG A 20 15.63 -10.16 11.82
C ARG A 20 14.69 -10.37 13.00
N GLU A 21 15.16 -10.15 14.22
CA GLU A 21 14.37 -10.25 15.44
C GLU A 21 13.22 -9.23 15.44
N ASP A 22 13.48 -8.01 14.98
CA ASP A 22 12.45 -6.97 14.83
C ASP A 22 11.44 -7.32 13.72
N ALA A 23 11.88 -7.91 12.60
CA ALA A 23 11.00 -8.38 11.55
C ALA A 23 10.13 -9.57 12.00
N ASP A 24 10.71 -10.51 12.74
CA ASP A 24 9.97 -11.64 13.31
C ASP A 24 8.97 -11.19 14.38
N ALA A 25 9.34 -10.22 15.22
CA ALA A 25 8.46 -9.63 16.22
C ALA A 25 7.30 -8.85 15.58
N LEU A 26 7.55 -8.18 14.45
CA LEU A 26 6.52 -7.49 13.67
C LEU A 26 5.60 -8.51 12.99
N SER A 27 6.15 -9.56 12.38
CA SER A 27 5.39 -10.64 11.74
C SER A 27 4.45 -11.36 12.71
N ALA A 28 4.85 -11.50 13.98
CA ALA A 28 4.01 -12.08 15.02
C ALA A 28 2.79 -11.22 15.40
N ARG A 29 2.73 -9.96 14.95
CA ARG A 29 1.61 -9.03 15.19
C ARG A 29 0.70 -8.84 13.99
N ILE A 30 1.07 -9.35 12.83
CA ILE A 30 0.29 -9.20 11.60
C ILE A 30 -0.71 -10.36 11.51
N ASP A 31 -1.98 -10.03 11.47
CA ASP A 31 -3.04 -10.99 11.15
C ASP A 31 -3.08 -11.21 9.64
N GLY A 32 -2.36 -12.19 9.16
CA GLY A 32 -2.28 -12.49 7.73
C GLY A 32 -1.06 -13.35 7.39
N PRO A 33 -0.83 -13.63 6.13
CA PRO A 33 0.33 -14.38 5.68
C PRO A 33 1.63 -13.63 5.98
N PRO A 34 2.78 -14.32 6.03
CA PRO A 34 4.08 -13.69 6.25
C PRO A 34 4.35 -12.54 5.28
N ALA A 35 5.13 -11.56 5.71
CA ALA A 35 5.52 -10.44 4.87
C ALA A 35 6.21 -10.93 3.57
N PRO A 36 5.87 -10.38 2.40
CA PRO A 36 6.47 -10.79 1.14
C PRO A 36 7.95 -10.39 1.08
N ILE A 37 8.76 -11.31 0.52
CA ILE A 37 10.19 -11.09 0.30
C ILE A 37 10.38 -10.51 -1.10
N ALA A 38 11.23 -9.49 -1.23
CA ALA A 38 11.54 -8.86 -2.50
C ALA A 38 11.94 -9.90 -3.58
N PRO A 39 11.51 -9.77 -4.83
CA PRO A 39 10.77 -8.64 -5.42
C PRO A 39 9.25 -8.65 -5.14
N ALA A 40 8.71 -9.71 -4.51
CA ALA A 40 7.28 -9.78 -4.22
C ALA A 40 6.83 -8.62 -3.31
N VAL A 41 5.63 -8.13 -3.55
CA VAL A 41 5.02 -7.02 -2.80
C VAL A 41 3.76 -7.45 -2.05
N ILE A 42 3.23 -8.63 -2.34
CA ILE A 42 2.03 -9.16 -1.72
C ILE A 42 2.13 -10.68 -1.54
N ASN A 43 1.72 -11.14 -0.37
CA ASN A 43 1.40 -12.54 -0.09
C ASN A 43 -0.07 -12.66 0.27
N ARG A 44 -0.69 -13.76 -0.14
CA ARG A 44 -2.08 -14.11 0.22
C ARG A 44 -2.11 -15.51 0.83
N ASP A 45 -3.08 -15.73 1.71
CA ASP A 45 -3.41 -17.05 2.21
C ASP A 45 -4.74 -17.57 1.63
N ASP A 46 -5.05 -18.83 1.90
CA ASP A 46 -6.29 -19.46 1.43
C ASP A 46 -7.55 -18.90 2.13
N GLY A 47 -7.38 -18.15 3.21
CA GLY A 47 -8.44 -17.45 3.93
C GLY A 47 -8.79 -16.07 3.35
N GLY A 48 -8.12 -15.65 2.26
CA GLY A 48 -8.33 -14.34 1.63
C GLY A 48 -7.60 -13.18 2.31
N ASN A 49 -6.80 -13.46 3.36
CA ASN A 49 -5.98 -12.42 3.97
C ASN A 49 -4.76 -12.11 3.08
N ALA A 50 -4.33 -10.88 3.11
CA ALA A 50 -3.18 -10.43 2.35
C ALA A 50 -2.23 -9.60 3.22
N THR A 51 -0.94 -9.83 3.07
CA THR A 51 0.11 -8.97 3.62
C THR A 51 0.85 -8.30 2.49
N VAL A 52 0.95 -6.99 2.54
CA VAL A 52 1.62 -6.17 1.53
C VAL A 52 2.89 -5.54 2.09
N ARG A 53 3.87 -5.35 1.23
CA ARG A 53 5.13 -4.70 1.56
C ARG A 53 5.14 -3.28 1.02
N ALA A 54 5.17 -2.29 1.92
CA ALA A 54 5.45 -0.91 1.55
C ALA A 54 6.94 -0.74 1.18
N ILE A 55 7.21 0.12 0.21
CA ILE A 55 8.55 0.33 -0.34
C ILE A 55 9.06 1.72 0.07
N ARG A 56 10.26 1.75 0.65
CA ARG A 56 10.91 3.03 0.95
C ARG A 56 11.34 3.72 -0.33
N LEU A 57 10.98 4.98 -0.47
CA LEU A 57 11.43 5.81 -1.58
C LEU A 57 12.93 6.11 -1.47
N THR A 58 13.62 6.01 -2.59
CA THR A 58 15.03 6.38 -2.74
C THR A 58 15.22 7.73 -3.43
N ALA A 59 14.16 8.24 -4.03
CA ALA A 59 14.08 9.55 -4.65
C ALA A 59 12.69 10.16 -4.40
N PRO A 60 12.56 11.49 -4.41
CA PRO A 60 11.25 12.14 -4.32
C PRO A 60 10.33 11.73 -5.48
N ILE A 61 9.02 11.72 -5.24
CA ILE A 61 7.99 11.57 -6.27
C ILE A 61 7.24 12.91 -6.45
N GLU A 62 6.73 13.14 -7.63
CA GLU A 62 5.86 14.28 -7.92
C GLU A 62 4.39 13.87 -7.78
N LEU A 63 3.60 14.66 -7.05
CA LEU A 63 2.17 14.38 -6.87
C LEU A 63 1.37 15.06 -7.99
N ASP A 64 1.61 14.68 -9.23
CA ASP A 64 0.97 15.24 -10.41
C ASP A 64 -0.12 14.35 -11.03
N GLY A 65 -0.37 13.18 -10.41
CA GLY A 65 -1.33 12.18 -10.87
C GLY A 65 -0.78 11.23 -11.92
N ARG A 66 0.52 11.30 -12.22
CA ARG A 66 1.21 10.36 -13.10
C ARG A 66 1.99 9.35 -12.27
N LEU A 67 2.16 8.16 -12.82
CA LEU A 67 2.96 7.09 -12.23
C LEU A 67 4.09 6.77 -13.20
N ASP A 68 4.93 7.77 -13.50
CA ASP A 68 6.04 7.66 -14.45
C ASP A 68 7.42 7.68 -13.79
N GLU A 69 7.50 7.85 -12.47
CA GLU A 69 8.76 7.71 -11.75
C GLU A 69 9.30 6.28 -11.79
N ALA A 70 10.61 6.18 -11.67
CA ALA A 70 11.34 4.92 -11.74
C ALA A 70 10.79 3.85 -10.78
N ILE A 71 10.34 4.24 -9.58
CA ILE A 71 9.81 3.32 -8.58
C ILE A 71 8.62 2.51 -9.11
N TYR A 72 7.74 3.09 -9.93
CA TYR A 72 6.58 2.41 -10.51
C TYR A 72 6.93 1.49 -11.68
N GLN A 73 8.16 1.57 -12.19
CA GLN A 73 8.70 0.69 -13.21
C GLN A 73 9.52 -0.47 -12.60
N GLU A 74 10.19 -0.18 -11.49
CA GLU A 74 11.12 -1.13 -10.85
C GLU A 74 10.43 -2.05 -9.84
N VAL A 75 9.35 -1.57 -9.20
CA VAL A 75 8.63 -2.31 -8.17
C VAL A 75 7.34 -2.92 -8.73
N LEU A 76 7.16 -4.20 -8.47
CA LEU A 76 5.92 -4.89 -8.83
C LEU A 76 4.72 -4.23 -8.12
N PRO A 77 3.58 -4.07 -8.82
CA PRO A 77 2.36 -3.58 -8.19
C PRO A 77 1.70 -4.62 -7.30
N ILE A 78 0.96 -4.15 -6.33
CA ILE A 78 -0.11 -4.90 -5.70
C ILE A 78 -1.19 -5.08 -6.76
N SER A 79 -1.57 -6.31 -7.07
CA SER A 79 -2.55 -6.65 -8.10
C SER A 79 -3.43 -7.82 -7.68
N GLY A 80 -4.31 -8.28 -8.55
CA GLY A 80 -5.20 -9.40 -8.26
C GLY A 80 -6.23 -9.03 -7.20
N PHE A 81 -6.84 -7.87 -7.33
CA PHE A 81 -7.96 -7.44 -6.51
C PHE A 81 -9.17 -8.36 -6.74
N ILE A 82 -9.98 -8.51 -5.71
CA ILE A 82 -11.18 -9.33 -5.70
C ILE A 82 -12.41 -8.46 -5.50
N GLN A 83 -13.55 -8.97 -5.94
CA GLN A 83 -14.83 -8.33 -5.73
C GLN A 83 -15.33 -8.57 -4.30
N VAL A 84 -16.06 -7.58 -3.77
CA VAL A 84 -16.92 -7.75 -2.60
C VAL A 84 -18.36 -7.98 -3.06
N LEU A 85 -18.76 -7.33 -4.15
CA LEU A 85 -20.07 -7.45 -4.81
C LEU A 85 -19.87 -7.42 -6.33
N PRO A 86 -20.67 -8.11 -7.13
CA PRO A 86 -21.74 -9.04 -6.73
C PRO A 86 -21.23 -10.42 -6.30
N GLY A 87 -20.01 -10.81 -6.67
CA GLY A 87 -19.39 -12.11 -6.40
C GLY A 87 -18.28 -11.99 -5.37
N ASP A 88 -18.60 -12.16 -4.08
CA ASP A 88 -17.60 -12.06 -3.01
C ASP A 88 -16.47 -13.08 -3.22
N GLY A 89 -15.23 -12.54 -3.30
CA GLY A 89 -14.02 -13.31 -3.56
C GLY A 89 -13.73 -13.59 -5.04
N ASP A 90 -14.63 -13.29 -5.96
CA ASP A 90 -14.37 -13.42 -7.40
C ASP A 90 -13.27 -12.44 -7.84
N PRO A 91 -12.50 -12.75 -8.89
CA PRO A 91 -11.55 -11.79 -9.46
C PRO A 91 -12.24 -10.49 -9.88
N ALA A 92 -11.54 -9.36 -9.68
CA ALA A 92 -12.02 -8.08 -10.18
C ALA A 92 -12.25 -8.14 -11.70
N THR A 93 -13.32 -7.52 -12.18
CA THR A 93 -13.66 -7.48 -13.61
C THR A 93 -12.70 -6.59 -14.38
N GLU A 94 -12.20 -5.53 -13.74
CA GLU A 94 -11.26 -4.59 -14.32
C GLU A 94 -9.93 -4.62 -13.57
N LYS A 95 -8.86 -4.40 -14.31
CA LYS A 95 -7.50 -4.46 -13.77
C LYS A 95 -7.23 -3.26 -12.88
N THR A 96 -6.72 -3.52 -11.67
CA THR A 96 -6.20 -2.49 -10.77
C THR A 96 -4.79 -2.87 -10.33
N GLU A 97 -3.91 -1.89 -10.33
CA GLU A 97 -2.56 -1.97 -9.77
C GLU A 97 -2.39 -0.87 -8.73
N ALA A 98 -1.76 -1.19 -7.62
CA ALA A 98 -1.50 -0.22 -6.58
C ALA A 98 -0.07 -0.37 -6.03
N TRP A 99 0.49 0.73 -5.53
CA TRP A 99 1.79 0.79 -4.87
C TRP A 99 1.64 1.52 -3.55
N ILE A 100 2.25 1.00 -2.52
CA ILE A 100 2.39 1.67 -1.23
C ILE A 100 3.88 1.99 -1.05
N THR A 101 4.19 3.27 -1.03
CA THR A 101 5.55 3.75 -0.83
C THR A 101 5.61 4.71 0.36
N PHE A 102 6.77 4.93 0.89
CA PHE A 102 6.92 5.84 2.04
C PHE A 102 8.32 6.49 2.07
N ASP A 103 8.38 7.64 2.69
CA ASP A 103 9.62 8.30 3.10
C ASP A 103 9.65 8.53 4.62
N GLU A 104 10.44 9.48 5.10
CA GLU A 104 10.57 9.77 6.53
C GLU A 104 9.34 10.46 7.13
N ASN A 105 8.50 11.08 6.30
CA ASN A 105 7.43 11.94 6.74
C ASN A 105 6.04 11.50 6.25
N SER A 106 5.98 10.69 5.19
CA SER A 106 4.73 10.44 4.46
C SER A 106 4.61 9.01 3.97
N ILE A 107 3.36 8.56 3.84
CA ILE A 107 2.98 7.36 3.11
C ILE A 107 2.30 7.82 1.82
N TYR A 108 2.69 7.22 0.71
CA TYR A 108 2.12 7.48 -0.60
C TYR A 108 1.42 6.23 -1.11
N VAL A 109 0.22 6.39 -1.63
CA VAL A 109 -0.53 5.32 -2.28
C VAL A 109 -0.80 5.75 -3.71
N GLY A 110 -0.15 5.08 -4.65
CA GLY A 110 -0.40 5.25 -6.08
C GLY A 110 -1.28 4.11 -6.58
N ALA A 111 -2.22 4.41 -7.46
CA ALA A 111 -3.06 3.40 -8.08
C ALA A 111 -3.25 3.69 -9.57
N ARG A 112 -3.27 2.61 -10.37
CA ARG A 112 -3.65 2.64 -11.77
C ARG A 112 -4.82 1.69 -11.97
N MET A 113 -5.92 2.22 -12.40
CA MET A 113 -7.13 1.48 -12.66
C MET A 113 -7.44 1.53 -14.15
N TRP A 114 -7.80 0.39 -14.70
CA TRP A 114 -8.30 0.28 -16.07
C TRP A 114 -9.80 0.13 -16.02
N ASP A 115 -10.45 0.63 -17.05
CA ASP A 115 -11.87 0.49 -17.26
C ASP A 115 -12.08 0.20 -18.74
N SER A 116 -12.86 -0.81 -19.05
CA SER A 116 -13.26 -1.13 -20.42
C SER A 116 -14.37 -0.21 -20.95
N ALA A 117 -15.08 0.49 -20.06
CA ALA A 117 -16.05 1.50 -20.44
C ALA A 117 -15.36 2.79 -20.90
N PRO A 118 -15.95 3.50 -21.88
CA PRO A 118 -15.44 4.81 -22.29
C PRO A 118 -15.63 5.85 -21.18
N GLU A 119 -14.75 6.86 -21.12
CA GLU A 119 -14.82 7.95 -20.13
C GLU A 119 -16.20 8.60 -19.98
N SER A 120 -16.99 8.63 -21.06
CA SER A 120 -18.35 9.18 -21.03
C SER A 120 -19.34 8.37 -20.16
N GLU A 121 -18.98 7.16 -19.79
CA GLU A 121 -19.79 6.27 -18.95
C GLU A 121 -19.28 6.24 -17.50
N TRP A 122 -18.13 6.85 -17.22
CA TRP A 122 -17.62 6.93 -15.85
C TRP A 122 -18.53 7.77 -14.97
N ILE A 123 -18.79 7.25 -13.78
CA ILE A 123 -19.55 7.97 -12.75
C ILE A 123 -18.58 8.84 -11.96
N ALA A 124 -18.27 10.03 -12.46
CA ALA A 124 -17.31 10.94 -11.88
C ALA A 124 -17.87 12.39 -11.88
N ASN A 125 -19.01 12.58 -11.22
CA ASN A 125 -19.79 13.82 -11.27
C ASN A 125 -19.68 14.67 -10.01
N GLU A 126 -18.84 14.30 -9.06
CA GLU A 126 -18.67 15.03 -7.81
C GLU A 126 -17.22 15.48 -7.65
N MET A 127 -17.01 16.79 -7.44
CA MET A 127 -15.70 17.41 -7.24
C MET A 127 -15.58 18.14 -5.91
N ARG A 128 -16.68 18.25 -5.15
CA ARG A 128 -16.65 18.94 -3.87
C ARG A 128 -15.92 18.08 -2.83
N ARG A 129 -15.03 18.73 -2.09
CA ARG A 129 -14.28 18.08 -1.03
C ARG A 129 -15.21 17.59 0.09
N ASP A 130 -14.87 16.46 0.68
CA ASP A 130 -15.49 15.87 1.88
C ASP A 130 -17.01 15.68 1.79
N ILE A 131 -17.50 15.40 0.59
CA ILE A 131 -18.90 15.10 0.37
C ILE A 131 -19.17 13.60 0.34
N GLY A 132 -20.16 13.14 1.10
CA GLY A 132 -20.50 11.73 1.19
C GLY A 132 -20.94 11.08 -0.12
N GLN A 133 -21.43 11.85 -1.09
CA GLN A 133 -21.83 11.39 -2.41
C GLN A 133 -20.65 10.93 -3.28
N LEU A 134 -19.43 11.32 -2.98
CA LEU A 134 -18.24 10.89 -3.71
C LEU A 134 -18.09 9.36 -3.72
N ARG A 135 -18.56 8.68 -2.68
CA ARG A 135 -18.58 7.22 -2.61
C ARG A 135 -19.47 6.53 -3.65
N ASN A 136 -20.38 7.27 -4.26
CA ASN A 136 -21.24 6.78 -5.35
C ASN A 136 -20.62 7.01 -6.73
N ASN A 137 -19.44 7.61 -6.79
CA ASN A 137 -18.65 7.74 -8.02
C ASN A 137 -17.73 6.53 -8.17
N ASP A 138 -17.20 6.33 -9.38
CA ASP A 138 -16.02 5.49 -9.55
C ASP A 138 -14.90 6.12 -8.72
N ASN A 139 -14.32 5.34 -7.83
CA ASN A 139 -13.35 5.89 -6.90
C ASN A 139 -12.33 4.84 -6.48
N PHE A 140 -11.19 5.32 -6.04
CA PHE A 140 -10.20 4.54 -5.31
C PHE A 140 -10.21 4.96 -3.85
N GLY A 141 -10.34 4.00 -2.96
CA GLY A 141 -10.39 4.25 -1.53
C GLY A 141 -9.30 3.53 -0.77
N VAL A 142 -8.77 4.19 0.26
CA VAL A 142 -7.79 3.62 1.19
C VAL A 142 -8.26 3.87 2.61
N ALA A 143 -8.22 2.83 3.43
CA ALA A 143 -8.49 2.90 4.85
C ALA A 143 -7.21 2.66 5.65
N PHE A 144 -6.97 3.48 6.65
CA PHE A 144 -5.90 3.28 7.62
C PHE A 144 -6.50 3.03 9.01
N ASP A 145 -6.25 1.85 9.56
CA ASP A 145 -6.47 1.57 10.97
C ASP A 145 -5.25 2.04 11.75
N THR A 146 -5.30 3.30 12.19
CA THR A 146 -4.17 3.97 12.84
C THR A 146 -3.91 3.49 14.26
N TYR A 147 -4.88 2.81 14.88
CA TYR A 147 -4.76 2.26 16.24
C TYR A 147 -4.60 0.75 16.25
N TYR A 148 -4.71 0.11 15.09
CA TYR A 148 -4.69 -1.35 14.95
C TYR A 148 -5.76 -2.05 15.83
N ASP A 149 -6.93 -1.42 15.95
CA ASP A 149 -8.03 -1.89 16.79
C ASP A 149 -9.24 -2.41 16.00
N ARG A 150 -9.20 -2.31 14.66
CA ARG A 150 -10.26 -2.70 13.72
C ARG A 150 -11.61 -2.01 13.99
N ARG A 151 -11.58 -0.87 14.64
CA ARG A 151 -12.75 -0.08 15.01
C ARG A 151 -12.63 1.36 14.58
N ASN A 152 -11.45 1.93 14.77
CA ASN A 152 -11.19 3.33 14.49
C ASN A 152 -10.23 3.44 13.31
N GLY A 153 -10.51 4.37 12.42
CA GLY A 153 -9.61 4.59 11.28
C GLY A 153 -9.97 5.82 10.48
N VAL A 154 -9.16 6.03 9.44
CA VAL A 154 -9.34 7.13 8.50
C VAL A 154 -9.48 6.57 7.10
N PHE A 155 -10.52 7.02 6.39
CA PHE A 155 -10.73 6.72 4.97
C PHE A 155 -10.38 7.90 4.11
N PHE A 156 -9.78 7.60 2.97
CA PHE A 156 -9.51 8.53 1.88
C PHE A 156 -10.11 7.99 0.61
N TYR A 157 -10.84 8.82 -0.11
CA TYR A 157 -11.38 8.51 -1.43
C TYR A 157 -10.95 9.56 -2.44
N ILE A 158 -10.67 9.12 -3.64
CA ILE A 158 -10.42 9.97 -4.80
C ILE A 158 -11.15 9.40 -6.01
N ASN A 159 -11.76 10.27 -6.81
CA ASN A 159 -12.42 9.89 -8.06
C ASN A 159 -11.58 10.31 -9.28
N PRO A 160 -11.94 9.86 -10.52
CA PRO A 160 -11.17 10.14 -11.72
C PRO A 160 -11.02 11.63 -12.09
N VAL A 161 -11.91 12.49 -11.60
CA VAL A 161 -11.85 13.95 -11.85
C VAL A 161 -11.18 14.73 -10.73
N GLY A 162 -10.53 14.04 -9.76
CA GLY A 162 -9.78 14.67 -8.69
C GLY A 162 -10.61 15.11 -7.48
N GLY A 163 -11.90 14.81 -7.45
CA GLY A 163 -12.70 14.96 -6.23
C GLY A 163 -12.18 14.02 -5.15
N HIS A 164 -12.00 14.53 -3.94
CA HIS A 164 -11.50 13.74 -2.83
C HIS A 164 -12.30 13.97 -1.54
N SER A 165 -12.33 12.95 -0.70
CA SER A 165 -13.02 12.97 0.57
C SER A 165 -12.22 12.20 1.62
N GLU A 166 -12.17 12.75 2.82
CA GLU A 166 -11.58 12.10 3.98
C GLU A 166 -12.58 12.09 5.14
N PHE A 167 -12.63 10.98 5.88
CA PHE A 167 -13.46 10.91 7.08
C PHE A 167 -12.93 9.85 8.04
N GLN A 168 -13.24 10.07 9.30
CA GLN A 168 -12.97 9.10 10.36
C GLN A 168 -14.19 8.19 10.55
N TYR A 169 -13.92 6.94 10.88
CA TYR A 169 -14.92 6.02 11.40
C TYR A 169 -14.53 5.58 12.82
N THR A 170 -15.53 5.33 13.62
CA THR A 170 -15.40 4.90 15.03
C THR A 170 -16.42 3.81 15.34
#